data_1239d8dd082efa56c7e4f2cf4a2d8cfc
#
_entry.id   1239d8dd082efa56c7e4f2cf4a2d8cfc
#
_cell.length_a   1.000
_cell.length_b   1.000
_cell.length_c   1.000
_cell.angle_alpha   90.00
_cell.angle_beta   90.00
_cell.angle_gamma   90.00
#
_symmetry.space_group_name_H-M   'P 1'
#
loop_
_entity.id
_entity.type
_entity.pdbx_description
1 polymer ?
#
loop_
_entity_poly.entity_id
_entity_poly.type
_entity_poly.pdbx_seq_one_letter_code
_entity_poly.pdbx_strand_id
1 'polypeptide(L)'
;RRCIQILLSWMSLICIYQDAMKNKAWLLIFSVVVLVCVVAISSLTIYVDPYMHYHKPHTDKFYYVLDNQRSQNNGIIENFDYDAIITGTSMTENFKTSEMDRLFNCNAIKVPFSGASFKELNDNLQLAFETHPNIKYILRCLYPNSLVADKNAMRDDLGEYPEYLYDKNPFNDIEYLLNRDVLYNRIYHMTLDKTDGEKVGITSFDDYSNWSHRYKFGPEAVIKSSFGNKERKFSEPDHIETLTDNEKEIIRETVEQNIVKIANEHPDTNFYYFLPPYSPIYWGFHKQNGTLKKQIEIEKYALSLIVPYVWMG
;
A
#
# COMPACT_ATOMS: atom_id res chain seq x y z
N ARG A 1 -59.16 -29.54 45.73
CA ARG A 1 -57.94 -29.99 44.99
C ARG A 1 -57.74 -29.24 43.67
N ARG A 2 -58.77 -28.90 42.85
CA ARG A 2 -58.64 -28.16 41.58
C ARG A 2 -58.10 -26.73 41.76
N CYS A 3 -58.51 -25.99 42.81
CA CYS A 3 -58.06 -24.63 43.04
C CYS A 3 -56.56 -24.54 43.38
N ILE A 4 -56.00 -25.52 44.06
CA ILE A 4 -54.60 -25.60 44.45
C ILE A 4 -53.72 -25.84 43.18
N GLN A 5 -54.17 -26.70 42.27
CA GLN A 5 -53.48 -26.97 41.02
C GLN A 5 -53.43 -25.72 40.09
N ILE A 6 -54.53 -24.98 40.06
CA ILE A 6 -54.56 -23.71 39.30
C ILE A 6 -53.61 -22.68 39.89
N LEU A 7 -53.56 -22.51 41.20
CA LEU A 7 -52.61 -21.60 41.88
C LEU A 7 -51.16 -22.00 41.65
N LEU A 8 -50.81 -23.28 41.71
CA LEU A 8 -49.45 -23.76 41.42
C LEU A 8 -49.06 -23.53 39.95
N SER A 9 -50.02 -23.73 39.05
CA SER A 9 -49.79 -23.42 37.63
C SER A 9 -49.51 -21.90 37.38
N TRP A 10 -50.26 -21.03 38.03
CA TRP A 10 -50.04 -19.57 37.94
C TRP A 10 -48.70 -19.15 38.57
N MET A 11 -48.32 -19.71 39.71
CA MET A 11 -47.03 -19.46 40.34
C MET A 11 -45.87 -19.90 39.46
N SER A 12 -45.95 -21.06 38.81
CA SER A 12 -44.90 -21.51 37.89
C SER A 12 -44.80 -20.62 36.65
N LEU A 13 -45.92 -20.18 36.10
CA LEU A 13 -45.95 -19.21 34.98
C LEU A 13 -45.34 -17.86 35.35
N ILE A 14 -45.62 -17.36 36.57
CA ILE A 14 -45.05 -16.11 37.08
C ILE A 14 -43.54 -16.26 37.27
N CYS A 15 -43.04 -17.37 37.81
CA CYS A 15 -41.61 -17.66 37.95
C CYS A 15 -40.91 -17.72 36.58
N ILE A 16 -41.47 -18.44 35.61
CA ILE A 16 -40.92 -18.53 34.24
C ILE A 16 -40.91 -17.14 33.60
N TYR A 17 -41.97 -16.33 33.78
CA TYR A 17 -42.00 -14.96 33.23
C TYR A 17 -40.96 -14.05 33.90
N GLN A 18 -40.77 -14.15 35.23
CA GLN A 18 -39.74 -13.39 35.94
C GLN A 18 -38.32 -13.78 35.51
N ASP A 19 -38.03 -15.06 35.31
CA ASP A 19 -36.73 -15.51 34.81
C ASP A 19 -36.51 -15.11 33.38
N ALA A 20 -37.55 -15.17 32.53
CA ALA A 20 -37.46 -14.65 31.16
C ALA A 20 -37.23 -13.15 31.12
N MET A 21 -37.81 -12.38 32.03
CA MET A 21 -37.59 -10.92 32.16
C MET A 21 -36.16 -10.62 32.64
N LYS A 22 -35.63 -11.36 33.61
CA LYS A 22 -34.24 -11.24 34.09
C LYS A 22 -33.25 -11.56 32.95
N ASN A 23 -33.50 -12.59 32.16
CA ASN A 23 -32.67 -12.97 31.04
C ASN A 23 -32.67 -11.89 29.94
N LYS A 24 -33.82 -11.28 29.66
CA LYS A 24 -33.94 -10.17 28.71
C LYS A 24 -33.22 -8.90 29.22
N ALA A 25 -33.34 -8.57 30.49
CA ALA A 25 -32.61 -7.43 31.08
C ALA A 25 -31.12 -7.66 31.08
N TRP A 26 -30.64 -8.88 31.38
CA TRP A 26 -29.22 -9.22 31.29
C TRP A 26 -28.70 -9.10 29.84
N LEU A 27 -29.45 -9.63 28.88
CA LEU A 27 -29.08 -9.54 27.47
C LEU A 27 -28.99 -8.08 26.99
N LEU A 28 -29.97 -7.26 27.42
CA LEU A 28 -29.95 -5.82 27.10
C LEU A 28 -28.69 -5.13 27.68
N ILE A 29 -28.41 -5.36 28.96
CA ILE A 29 -27.23 -4.78 29.63
C ILE A 29 -25.95 -5.24 28.93
N PHE A 30 -25.83 -6.55 28.64
CA PHE A 30 -24.69 -7.08 27.91
C PHE A 30 -24.52 -6.42 26.54
N SER A 31 -25.61 -6.31 25.77
CA SER A 31 -25.59 -5.67 24.45
C SER A 31 -25.18 -4.18 24.52
N VAL A 32 -25.67 -3.46 25.53
CA VAL A 32 -25.29 -2.06 25.76
C VAL A 32 -23.82 -1.94 26.12
N VAL A 33 -23.31 -2.80 27.00
CA VAL A 33 -21.88 -2.79 27.36
C VAL A 33 -21.01 -3.10 26.15
N VAL A 34 -21.37 -4.12 25.36
CA VAL A 34 -20.63 -4.43 24.11
C VAL A 34 -20.65 -3.24 23.15
N LEU A 35 -21.80 -2.63 22.95
CA LEU A 35 -21.91 -1.45 22.07
C LEU A 35 -21.04 -0.29 22.56
N VAL A 36 -21.06 0.01 23.86
CA VAL A 36 -20.20 1.04 24.46
C VAL A 36 -18.72 0.74 24.26
N CYS A 37 -18.30 -0.52 24.44
CA CYS A 37 -16.93 -0.93 24.19
C CYS A 37 -16.54 -0.76 22.71
N VAL A 38 -17.39 -1.18 21.78
CA VAL A 38 -17.15 -1.03 20.33
C VAL A 38 -17.01 0.46 19.97
N VAL A 39 -17.95 1.30 20.43
CA VAL A 39 -17.90 2.74 20.18
C VAL A 39 -16.63 3.37 20.76
N ALA A 40 -16.24 2.99 21.98
CA ALA A 40 -15.05 3.52 22.63
C ALA A 40 -13.76 3.13 21.87
N ILE A 41 -13.64 1.86 21.48
CA ILE A 41 -12.49 1.36 20.72
C ILE A 41 -12.43 2.02 19.35
N SER A 42 -13.55 2.08 18.60
CA SER A 42 -13.61 2.73 17.30
C SER A 42 -13.26 4.22 17.38
N SER A 43 -13.76 4.93 18.42
CA SER A 43 -13.41 6.33 18.65
C SER A 43 -11.93 6.52 18.93
N LEU A 44 -11.31 5.61 19.67
CA LEU A 44 -9.86 5.63 19.91
C LEU A 44 -9.08 5.40 18.61
N THR A 45 -9.51 4.43 17.78
CA THR A 45 -8.87 4.15 16.49
C THR A 45 -8.97 5.37 15.57
N ILE A 46 -10.13 6.01 15.46
CA ILE A 46 -10.32 7.23 14.67
C ILE A 46 -9.45 8.37 15.21
N TYR A 47 -9.36 8.53 16.53
CA TYR A 47 -8.59 9.62 17.14
C TYR A 47 -7.08 9.49 16.95
N VAL A 48 -6.54 8.28 17.07
CA VAL A 48 -5.10 8.02 16.86
C VAL A 48 -4.76 7.89 15.39
N ASP A 49 -5.60 7.20 14.64
CA ASP A 49 -5.56 6.98 13.20
C ASP A 49 -4.16 6.64 12.64
N PRO A 50 -3.57 5.51 13.03
CA PRO A 50 -2.18 5.19 12.67
C PRO A 50 -1.93 5.02 11.17
N TYR A 51 -2.98 4.86 10.37
CA TYR A 51 -2.90 4.80 8.91
C TYR A 51 -3.36 6.08 8.22
N MET A 52 -3.75 7.10 9.01
CA MET A 52 -4.16 8.42 8.49
C MET A 52 -5.36 8.32 7.54
N HIS A 53 -6.25 7.36 7.79
CA HIS A 53 -7.42 7.08 6.94
C HIS A 53 -8.50 8.16 7.09
N TYR A 54 -8.67 8.72 8.28
CA TYR A 54 -9.73 9.69 8.58
C TYR A 54 -9.25 11.14 8.60
N HIS A 55 -7.96 11.37 8.92
CA HIS A 55 -7.46 12.74 9.08
C HIS A 55 -5.93 12.83 9.02
N LYS A 56 -5.44 14.07 8.94
CA LYS A 56 -4.01 14.36 9.08
C LYS A 56 -3.47 13.84 10.42
N PRO A 57 -2.23 13.32 10.46
CA PRO A 57 -1.65 12.76 11.68
C PRO A 57 -1.47 13.81 12.77
N HIS A 58 -1.79 13.48 14.01
CA HIS A 58 -1.55 14.32 15.19
C HIS A 58 -0.08 14.23 15.63
N THR A 59 0.80 14.77 14.82
CA THR A 59 2.27 14.69 15.02
C THR A 59 2.77 15.49 16.22
N ASP A 60 1.93 16.29 16.83
CA ASP A 60 2.17 16.99 18.10
C ASP A 60 1.89 16.12 19.34
N LYS A 61 1.21 14.98 19.17
CA LYS A 61 0.77 14.09 20.27
C LYS A 61 1.37 12.69 20.18
N PHE A 62 1.53 12.17 18.96
CA PHE A 62 1.95 10.81 18.68
C PHE A 62 3.12 10.79 17.71
N TYR A 63 3.86 9.66 17.70
CA TYR A 63 4.83 9.40 16.65
C TYR A 63 4.27 8.38 15.66
N TYR A 64 4.15 8.80 14.40
CA TYR A 64 3.64 7.96 13.31
C TYR A 64 4.80 7.26 12.59
N VAL A 65 4.87 5.95 12.70
CA VAL A 65 5.84 5.14 11.96
C VAL A 65 5.27 4.83 10.58
N LEU A 66 5.97 5.26 9.53
CA LEU A 66 5.64 4.91 8.15
C LEU A 66 6.41 3.65 7.74
N ASP A 67 5.74 2.50 7.68
CA ASP A 67 6.33 1.20 7.39
C ASP A 67 5.36 0.20 6.73
N ASN A 68 4.07 0.57 6.58
CA ASN A 68 3.06 -0.25 5.94
C ASN A 68 2.49 0.43 4.69
N GLN A 69 3.13 0.17 3.55
CA GLN A 69 2.82 0.84 2.28
C GLN A 69 1.35 0.67 1.87
N ARG A 70 0.81 -0.55 1.95
CA ARG A 70 -0.56 -0.85 1.49
C ARG A 70 -1.64 -0.22 2.37
N SER A 71 -1.37 -0.07 3.66
CA SER A 71 -2.35 0.51 4.58
C SER A 71 -2.19 2.02 4.79
N GLN A 72 -0.99 2.58 4.52
CA GLN A 72 -0.70 3.98 4.81
C GLN A 72 -0.66 4.88 3.57
N ASN A 73 -0.33 4.35 2.38
CA ASN A 73 -0.21 5.18 1.18
C ASN A 73 -1.50 5.92 0.84
N ASN A 74 -2.66 5.30 1.04
CA ASN A 74 -3.95 5.96 0.83
C ASN A 74 -4.11 7.20 1.73
N GLY A 75 -3.93 7.02 3.03
CA GLY A 75 -4.02 8.11 4.00
C GLY A 75 -2.97 9.20 3.78
N ILE A 76 -1.75 8.85 3.34
CA ILE A 76 -0.73 9.81 2.93
C ILE A 76 -1.24 10.63 1.74
N ILE A 77 -1.76 9.97 0.71
CA ILE A 77 -2.27 10.64 -0.48
C ILE A 77 -3.42 11.59 -0.16
N GLU A 78 -4.36 11.17 0.68
CA GLU A 78 -5.55 11.98 0.99
C GLU A 78 -5.27 13.14 1.96
N ASN A 79 -4.35 12.95 2.91
CA ASN A 79 -4.26 13.84 4.06
C ASN A 79 -3.00 14.71 4.14
N PHE A 80 -2.02 14.53 3.25
CA PHE A 80 -0.83 15.38 3.24
C PHE A 80 -0.95 16.49 2.19
N ASP A 81 -0.23 17.59 2.44
CA ASP A 81 -0.12 18.67 1.47
C ASP A 81 1.11 18.41 0.59
N TYR A 82 0.93 18.29 -0.72
CA TYR A 82 2.02 18.06 -1.68
C TYR A 82 1.65 18.55 -3.09
N ASP A 83 2.64 18.74 -3.91
CA ASP A 83 2.50 19.03 -5.34
C ASP A 83 3.40 18.14 -6.22
N ALA A 84 4.06 17.15 -5.62
CA ALA A 84 4.88 16.18 -6.32
C ALA A 84 4.82 14.79 -5.68
N ILE A 85 4.96 13.73 -6.48
CA ILE A 85 4.87 12.34 -6.04
C ILE A 85 6.04 11.52 -6.57
N ILE A 86 6.67 10.75 -5.70
CA ILE A 86 7.57 9.65 -6.06
C ILE A 86 6.80 8.33 -5.87
N THR A 87 6.61 7.56 -6.95
CA THR A 87 5.87 6.30 -6.90
C THR A 87 6.51 5.21 -7.76
N GLY A 88 6.23 3.97 -7.43
CA GLY A 88 6.75 2.79 -8.10
C GLY A 88 6.85 1.61 -7.15
N THR A 89 7.58 0.58 -7.55
CA THR A 89 7.82 -0.61 -6.72
C THR A 89 8.93 -0.36 -5.69
N SER A 90 9.45 -1.44 -5.08
CA SER A 90 10.59 -1.37 -4.14
C SER A 90 11.82 -0.63 -4.69
N MET A 91 11.92 -0.41 -6.00
CA MET A 91 12.99 0.35 -6.62
C MET A 91 12.95 1.85 -6.30
N THR A 92 11.78 2.37 -5.87
CA THR A 92 11.62 3.77 -5.47
C THR A 92 11.76 4.02 -3.96
N GLU A 93 11.82 2.97 -3.15
CA GLU A 93 11.87 3.08 -1.69
C GLU A 93 13.09 3.87 -1.17
N ASN A 94 14.21 3.80 -1.88
CA ASN A 94 15.45 4.50 -1.52
C ASN A 94 15.54 5.94 -2.07
N PHE A 95 14.57 6.39 -2.86
CA PHE A 95 14.54 7.78 -3.33
C PHE A 95 14.19 8.70 -2.16
N LYS A 96 14.74 9.91 -2.21
CA LYS A 96 14.55 10.93 -1.18
C LYS A 96 13.67 12.04 -1.71
N THR A 97 12.60 12.35 -0.99
CA THR A 97 11.74 13.49 -1.31
C THR A 97 12.47 14.80 -1.17
N SER A 98 13.35 14.94 -0.16
CA SER A 98 14.17 16.13 0.04
C SER A 98 15.08 16.47 -1.15
N GLU A 99 15.54 15.47 -1.89
CA GLU A 99 16.30 15.68 -3.12
C GLU A 99 15.40 16.15 -4.27
N MET A 100 14.21 15.57 -4.40
CA MET A 100 13.22 16.00 -5.40
C MET A 100 12.78 17.44 -5.14
N ASP A 101 12.46 17.78 -3.88
CA ASP A 101 12.07 19.13 -3.47
C ASP A 101 13.13 20.17 -3.85
N ARG A 102 14.40 19.86 -3.59
CA ARG A 102 15.53 20.74 -3.94
C ARG A 102 15.73 20.88 -5.45
N LEU A 103 15.54 19.79 -6.21
CA LEU A 103 15.80 19.80 -7.67
C LEU A 103 14.67 20.43 -8.46
N PHE A 104 13.42 20.23 -8.05
CA PHE A 104 12.23 20.67 -8.79
C PHE A 104 11.53 21.86 -8.12
N ASN A 105 12.00 22.31 -6.95
CA ASN A 105 11.35 23.34 -6.14
C ASN A 105 9.87 23.01 -5.88
N CYS A 106 9.63 21.85 -5.31
CA CYS A 106 8.31 21.28 -5.03
C CYS A 106 8.20 20.80 -3.58
N ASN A 107 7.06 20.25 -3.22
CA ASN A 107 6.81 19.55 -1.97
C ASN A 107 6.38 18.12 -2.29
N ALA A 108 7.29 17.18 -2.18
CA ALA A 108 7.08 15.82 -2.63
C ALA A 108 6.68 14.87 -1.51
N ILE A 109 5.76 13.96 -1.80
CA ILE A 109 5.55 12.74 -1.02
C ILE A 109 6.16 11.53 -1.73
N LYS A 110 6.43 10.49 -0.96
CA LYS A 110 6.87 9.19 -1.49
C LYS A 110 5.85 8.13 -1.10
N VAL A 111 5.25 7.50 -2.10
CA VAL A 111 4.24 6.44 -1.95
C VAL A 111 4.63 5.20 -2.76
N PRO A 112 5.68 4.48 -2.34
CA PRO A 112 6.11 3.26 -2.99
C PRO A 112 5.16 2.11 -2.66
N PHE A 113 5.08 1.13 -3.58
CA PHE A 113 4.37 -0.12 -3.35
C PHE A 113 5.29 -1.28 -3.68
N SER A 114 5.94 -1.87 -2.69
CA SER A 114 6.85 -3.00 -2.91
C SER A 114 6.11 -4.15 -3.60
N GLY A 115 6.63 -4.55 -4.77
CA GLY A 115 6.03 -5.61 -5.57
C GLY A 115 4.69 -5.30 -6.22
N ALA A 116 4.25 -4.05 -6.27
CA ALA A 116 2.97 -3.66 -6.84
C ALA A 116 2.79 -4.00 -8.31
N SER A 117 1.56 -4.20 -8.71
CA SER A 117 1.13 -4.17 -10.11
C SER A 117 1.03 -2.73 -10.63
N PHE A 118 0.91 -2.58 -11.95
CA PHE A 118 0.66 -1.25 -12.54
C PHE A 118 -0.73 -0.72 -12.19
N LYS A 119 -1.70 -1.60 -11.97
CA LYS A 119 -3.05 -1.23 -11.53
C LYS A 119 -3.03 -0.59 -10.14
N GLU A 120 -2.40 -1.23 -9.16
CA GLU A 120 -2.28 -0.68 -7.79
C GLU A 120 -1.60 0.69 -7.78
N LEU A 121 -0.51 0.86 -8.55
CA LEU A 121 0.17 2.15 -8.67
C LEU A 121 -0.69 3.22 -9.35
N ASN A 122 -1.47 2.82 -10.34
CA ASN A 122 -2.35 3.73 -11.08
C ASN A 122 -3.55 4.16 -10.22
N ASP A 123 -4.15 3.25 -9.47
CA ASP A 123 -5.27 3.57 -8.57
C ASP A 123 -4.86 4.59 -7.51
N ASN A 124 -3.64 4.47 -6.98
CA ASN A 124 -3.08 5.48 -6.07
C ASN A 124 -2.89 6.86 -6.73
N LEU A 125 -2.44 6.89 -7.99
CA LEU A 125 -2.31 8.15 -8.71
C LEU A 125 -3.68 8.76 -9.05
N GLN A 126 -4.68 7.95 -9.39
CA GLN A 126 -6.04 8.44 -9.61
C GLN A 126 -6.61 9.08 -8.36
N LEU A 127 -6.47 8.41 -7.20
CA LEU A 127 -6.86 8.99 -5.91
C LEU A 127 -6.12 10.32 -5.63
N ALA A 128 -4.81 10.37 -5.94
CA ALA A 128 -4.03 11.58 -5.75
C ALA A 128 -4.59 12.76 -6.57
N PHE A 129 -4.97 12.55 -7.82
CA PHE A 129 -5.58 13.58 -8.65
C PHE A 129 -7.01 13.93 -8.23
N GLU A 130 -7.77 12.99 -7.69
CA GLU A 130 -9.09 13.26 -7.13
C GLU A 130 -9.04 14.16 -5.91
N THR A 131 -8.00 14.03 -5.08
CA THR A 131 -7.84 14.76 -3.83
C THR A 131 -6.98 16.03 -3.98
N HIS A 132 -6.01 16.01 -4.89
CA HIS A 132 -5.04 17.08 -5.12
C HIS A 132 -4.93 17.42 -6.61
N PRO A 133 -5.79 18.30 -7.16
CA PRO A 133 -5.83 18.56 -8.60
C PRO A 133 -4.60 19.33 -9.15
N ASN A 134 -3.75 19.87 -8.27
CA ASN A 134 -2.61 20.72 -8.66
C ASN A 134 -1.25 20.01 -8.54
N ILE A 135 -1.17 18.73 -8.84
CA ILE A 135 0.08 17.97 -8.84
C ILE A 135 0.93 18.43 -10.04
N LYS A 136 2.16 18.89 -9.77
CA LYS A 136 3.08 19.40 -10.79
C LYS A 136 4.00 18.33 -11.36
N TYR A 137 4.45 17.43 -10.50
CA TYR A 137 5.47 16.45 -10.86
C TYR A 137 5.14 15.05 -10.35
N ILE A 138 5.29 14.06 -11.21
CA ILE A 138 5.23 12.64 -10.85
C ILE A 138 6.50 11.95 -11.33
N LEU A 139 7.30 11.43 -10.41
CA LEU A 139 8.44 10.56 -10.70
C LEU A 139 8.02 9.11 -10.51
N ARG A 140 7.89 8.38 -11.63
CA ARG A 140 7.35 7.01 -11.63
C ARG A 140 8.34 6.00 -12.20
N CYS A 141 8.64 4.97 -11.40
CA CYS A 141 9.42 3.82 -11.85
C CYS A 141 8.58 2.89 -12.72
N LEU A 142 9.10 2.55 -13.90
CA LEU A 142 8.54 1.53 -14.77
C LEU A 142 9.26 0.21 -14.52
N TYR A 143 8.59 -0.74 -13.86
CA TYR A 143 9.14 -2.06 -13.59
C TYR A 143 8.80 -3.03 -14.73
N PRO A 144 9.75 -3.38 -15.61
CA PRO A 144 9.44 -4.08 -16.87
C PRO A 144 8.77 -5.43 -16.69
N ASN A 145 9.14 -6.19 -15.63
CA ASN A 145 8.60 -7.53 -15.39
C ASN A 145 7.09 -7.53 -15.08
N SER A 146 6.55 -6.44 -14.56
CA SER A 146 5.12 -6.31 -14.29
C SER A 146 4.32 -5.87 -15.53
N LEU A 147 4.97 -5.47 -16.62
CA LEU A 147 4.28 -5.04 -17.84
C LEU A 147 3.61 -6.21 -18.59
N VAL A 148 4.11 -7.43 -18.40
CA VAL A 148 3.53 -8.65 -19.01
C VAL A 148 2.40 -9.27 -18.18
N ALA A 149 2.00 -8.60 -17.09
CA ALA A 149 0.84 -8.98 -16.31
C ALA A 149 -0.44 -8.35 -16.87
N ASP A 150 -1.59 -8.95 -16.59
CA ASP A 150 -2.90 -8.39 -16.93
C ASP A 150 -3.04 -6.96 -16.37
N LYS A 151 -3.64 -6.07 -17.16
CA LYS A 151 -3.83 -4.65 -16.81
C LYS A 151 -4.60 -4.40 -15.53
N ASN A 152 -5.43 -5.37 -15.10
CA ASN A 152 -6.23 -5.32 -13.87
C ASN A 152 -5.64 -6.22 -12.77
N ALA A 153 -4.46 -6.81 -12.99
CA ALA A 153 -3.84 -7.66 -11.99
C ALA A 153 -3.58 -6.90 -10.69
N MET A 154 -3.99 -7.51 -9.59
CA MET A 154 -3.64 -7.10 -8.22
C MET A 154 -2.65 -8.11 -7.62
N ARG A 155 -1.90 -7.71 -6.61
CA ARG A 155 -0.89 -8.57 -5.96
C ARG A 155 -1.46 -9.26 -4.73
N ASP A 156 -2.24 -10.31 -4.96
CA ASP A 156 -2.88 -11.12 -3.90
C ASP A 156 -1.89 -11.98 -3.12
N ASP A 157 -0.73 -12.29 -3.74
CA ASP A 157 0.34 -13.07 -3.11
C ASP A 157 1.08 -12.34 -1.96
N LEU A 158 0.86 -11.04 -1.81
CA LEU A 158 1.41 -10.22 -0.71
C LEU A 158 0.46 -10.05 0.47
N GLY A 159 -0.61 -10.82 0.52
CA GLY A 159 -1.71 -10.73 1.47
C GLY A 159 -2.93 -10.03 0.87
N GLU A 160 -4.02 -10.09 1.60
CA GLU A 160 -5.28 -9.47 1.20
C GLU A 160 -5.10 -7.95 1.06
N TYR A 161 -5.59 -7.40 -0.06
CA TYR A 161 -5.52 -5.96 -0.28
C TYR A 161 -6.55 -5.27 0.63
N PRO A 162 -6.17 -4.23 1.38
CA PRO A 162 -7.07 -3.60 2.34
C PRO A 162 -8.05 -2.65 1.63
N GLU A 163 -8.98 -3.19 0.85
CA GLU A 163 -9.95 -2.42 0.05
C GLU A 163 -10.74 -1.43 0.90
N TYR A 164 -11.03 -1.78 2.15
CA TYR A 164 -11.72 -0.92 3.11
C TYR A 164 -10.98 0.40 3.43
N LEU A 165 -9.68 0.50 3.13
CA LEU A 165 -8.91 1.75 3.26
C LEU A 165 -8.90 2.58 1.97
N TYR A 166 -9.43 2.05 0.86
CA TYR A 166 -9.36 2.65 -0.47
C TYR A 166 -10.73 3.01 -1.05
N ASP A 167 -11.80 2.63 -0.39
CA ASP A 167 -13.16 3.00 -0.79
C ASP A 167 -13.73 4.13 0.11
N LYS A 168 -14.93 4.55 -0.17
CA LYS A 168 -15.66 5.57 0.63
C LYS A 168 -16.82 4.96 1.40
N ASN A 169 -16.80 3.66 1.64
CA ASN A 169 -17.86 2.94 2.32
C ASN A 169 -17.56 2.83 3.83
N PRO A 170 -18.19 3.64 4.69
CA PRO A 170 -17.87 3.62 6.12
C PRO A 170 -18.34 2.35 6.85
N PHE A 171 -19.09 1.46 6.18
CA PHE A 171 -19.60 0.24 6.82
C PHE A 171 -18.57 -0.89 6.87
N ASN A 172 -17.59 -0.91 5.96
CA ASN A 172 -16.49 -1.89 6.00
C ASN A 172 -15.28 -1.38 6.78
N ASP A 173 -15.24 -0.12 7.19
CA ASP A 173 -14.22 0.44 8.09
C ASP A 173 -14.11 -0.31 9.41
N ILE A 174 -15.12 -1.12 9.77
CA ILE A 174 -15.08 -1.99 10.94
C ILE A 174 -13.83 -2.88 10.93
N GLU A 175 -13.34 -3.26 9.75
CA GLU A 175 -12.11 -4.04 9.56
C GLU A 175 -10.85 -3.26 9.98
N TYR A 176 -10.87 -1.95 9.89
CA TYR A 176 -9.82 -1.07 10.41
C TYR A 176 -10.05 -0.74 11.89
N LEU A 177 -11.26 -0.31 12.24
CA LEU A 177 -11.60 0.21 13.56
C LEU A 177 -11.42 -0.80 14.70
N LEU A 178 -11.70 -2.07 14.43
CA LEU A 178 -11.58 -3.15 15.40
C LEU A 178 -10.44 -4.13 15.09
N ASN A 179 -9.52 -3.75 14.21
CA ASN A 179 -8.39 -4.57 13.84
C ASN A 179 -7.43 -4.76 15.03
N ARG A 180 -7.19 -6.01 15.39
CA ARG A 180 -6.30 -6.34 16.52
C ARG A 180 -4.87 -5.85 16.28
N ASP A 181 -4.37 -5.93 15.07
CA ASP A 181 -3.02 -5.52 14.72
C ASP A 181 -2.88 -3.99 14.84
N VAL A 182 -3.87 -3.25 14.34
CA VAL A 182 -3.95 -1.80 14.49
C VAL A 182 -4.01 -1.40 15.96
N LEU A 183 -4.87 -2.04 16.74
CA LEU A 183 -5.05 -1.71 18.15
C LEU A 183 -3.80 -2.03 18.99
N TYR A 184 -3.22 -3.21 18.79
CA TYR A 184 -2.10 -3.68 19.62
C TYR A 184 -0.75 -3.22 19.10
N ASN A 185 -0.45 -3.43 17.81
CA ASN A 185 0.88 -3.13 17.25
C ASN A 185 1.07 -1.66 16.87
N ARG A 186 -0.02 -0.86 16.83
CA ARG A 186 0.06 0.57 16.53
C ARG A 186 -0.42 1.41 17.70
N ILE A 187 -1.72 1.43 17.98
CA ILE A 187 -2.33 2.35 18.93
C ILE A 187 -1.77 2.16 20.35
N TYR A 188 -1.62 0.91 20.81
CA TYR A 188 -1.03 0.63 22.12
C TYR A 188 0.37 1.22 22.24
N HIS A 189 1.24 0.98 21.25
CA HIS A 189 2.62 1.51 21.26
C HIS A 189 2.65 3.04 21.12
N MET A 190 1.77 3.62 20.32
CA MET A 190 1.69 5.08 20.15
C MET A 190 1.17 5.79 21.42
N THR A 191 0.36 5.13 22.24
CA THR A 191 -0.34 5.76 23.36
C THR A 191 0.24 5.39 24.73
N LEU A 192 0.60 4.13 24.94
CA LEU A 192 0.97 3.58 26.25
C LEU A 192 2.44 3.15 26.36
N ASP A 193 3.02 2.65 25.28
CA ASP A 193 4.40 2.19 25.26
C ASP A 193 5.35 3.33 24.84
N LYS A 194 5.48 4.31 25.71
CA LYS A 194 6.41 5.44 25.50
C LYS A 194 7.84 5.06 25.91
N THR A 195 8.38 4.02 25.27
CA THR A 195 9.66 3.41 25.69
C THR A 195 10.89 4.28 25.47
N ASP A 196 10.83 5.33 24.64
CA ASP A 196 11.98 6.19 24.35
C ASP A 196 11.65 7.69 24.45
N GLY A 197 11.20 8.12 25.62
CA GLY A 197 10.93 9.53 25.91
C GLY A 197 10.11 10.20 24.79
N GLU A 198 8.93 10.58 25.09
CA GLU A 198 7.96 11.42 24.35
C GLU A 198 8.34 11.82 22.91
N LYS A 199 8.70 10.86 22.05
CA LYS A 199 8.89 11.15 20.63
C LYS A 199 7.53 11.44 20.03
N VAL A 200 7.37 12.64 19.51
CA VAL A 200 6.24 13.04 18.67
C VAL A 200 6.75 13.31 17.26
N GLY A 201 5.88 13.20 16.27
CA GLY A 201 6.27 13.43 14.88
C GLY A 201 5.82 12.32 13.93
N ILE A 202 6.55 12.18 12.84
CA ILE A 202 6.31 11.16 11.83
C ILE A 202 7.64 10.78 11.19
N THR A 203 7.75 9.52 10.74
CA THR A 203 8.87 9.09 9.90
C THR A 203 8.97 9.98 8.67
N SER A 204 10.17 10.49 8.37
CA SER A 204 10.38 11.31 7.18
C SER A 204 10.10 10.52 5.89
N PHE A 205 9.65 11.19 4.84
CA PHE A 205 9.50 10.52 3.54
C PHE A 205 10.85 10.05 2.96
N ASP A 206 11.97 10.62 3.36
CA ASP A 206 13.29 10.11 2.99
C ASP A 206 13.56 8.74 3.61
N ASP A 207 13.10 8.51 4.85
CA ASP A 207 13.29 7.27 5.59
C ASP A 207 12.17 6.25 5.34
N TYR A 208 11.00 6.71 4.87
CA TYR A 208 9.87 5.84 4.60
C TYR A 208 10.25 4.69 3.66
N SER A 209 10.18 3.46 4.16
CA SER A 209 10.56 2.24 3.44
C SER A 209 12.00 2.22 2.91
N ASN A 210 12.87 3.13 3.35
CA ASN A 210 14.25 3.19 2.90
C ASN A 210 15.07 2.04 3.49
N TRP A 211 15.53 1.14 2.64
CA TRP A 211 16.34 -0.02 3.03
C TRP A 211 17.84 0.17 2.75
N SER A 212 18.26 1.29 2.17
CA SER A 212 19.65 1.52 1.75
C SER A 212 20.65 1.34 2.89
N HIS A 213 20.27 1.76 4.12
CA HIS A 213 21.12 1.63 5.31
C HIS A 213 21.34 0.18 5.80
N ARG A 214 20.50 -0.77 5.34
CA ARG A 214 20.56 -2.19 5.75
C ARG A 214 21.58 -2.99 4.93
N TYR A 215 22.03 -2.45 3.79
CA TYR A 215 22.87 -3.17 2.84
C TYR A 215 24.17 -2.43 2.57
N LYS A 216 25.22 -3.20 2.33
CA LYS A 216 26.46 -2.69 1.76
C LYS A 216 26.36 -2.71 0.24
N PHE A 217 26.71 -1.60 -0.37
CA PHE A 217 26.72 -1.46 -1.84
C PHE A 217 28.14 -1.61 -2.37
N GLY A 218 28.25 -1.96 -3.64
CA GLY A 218 29.50 -2.10 -4.35
C GLY A 218 29.67 -3.49 -4.98
N PRO A 219 30.67 -3.66 -5.85
CA PRO A 219 30.85 -4.90 -6.61
C PRO A 219 30.96 -6.15 -5.74
N GLU A 220 31.77 -6.09 -4.68
CA GLU A 220 31.95 -7.22 -3.76
C GLU A 220 30.67 -7.61 -3.03
N ALA A 221 29.89 -6.63 -2.56
CA ALA A 221 28.64 -6.89 -1.87
C ALA A 221 27.60 -7.52 -2.83
N VAL A 222 27.50 -7.02 -4.06
CA VAL A 222 26.60 -7.56 -5.07
C VAL A 222 27.01 -8.97 -5.49
N ILE A 223 28.30 -9.23 -5.70
CA ILE A 223 28.81 -10.56 -6.03
C ILE A 223 28.52 -11.54 -4.88
N LYS A 224 28.82 -11.14 -3.63
CA LYS A 224 28.56 -11.96 -2.45
C LYS A 224 27.07 -12.28 -2.26
N SER A 225 26.21 -11.29 -2.44
CA SER A 225 24.75 -11.46 -2.32
C SER A 225 24.18 -12.35 -3.42
N SER A 226 24.70 -12.24 -4.65
CA SER A 226 24.19 -12.98 -5.80
C SER A 226 24.73 -14.40 -5.91
N PHE A 227 25.98 -14.61 -5.53
CA PHE A 227 26.68 -15.89 -5.73
C PHE A 227 27.11 -16.57 -4.44
N GLY A 228 27.10 -15.86 -3.31
CA GLY A 228 27.68 -16.36 -2.07
C GLY A 228 29.18 -16.58 -2.21
N ASN A 229 29.66 -17.73 -1.69
CA ASN A 229 31.06 -18.14 -1.81
C ASN A 229 31.27 -19.13 -2.97
N LYS A 230 30.28 -19.32 -3.84
CA LYS A 230 30.39 -20.29 -4.95
C LYS A 230 30.86 -19.58 -6.20
N GLU A 231 31.89 -20.15 -6.83
CA GLU A 231 32.30 -19.76 -8.18
C GLU A 231 31.15 -20.10 -9.15
N ARG A 232 30.59 -19.11 -9.80
CA ARG A 232 29.59 -19.35 -10.84
C ARG A 232 30.24 -19.28 -12.21
N LYS A 233 30.07 -20.38 -12.96
CA LYS A 233 30.37 -20.41 -14.38
C LYS A 233 29.12 -20.01 -15.14
N PHE A 234 29.22 -18.96 -15.94
CA PHE A 234 28.16 -18.61 -16.88
C PHE A 234 28.21 -19.63 -18.04
N SER A 235 27.08 -20.27 -18.29
CA SER A 235 26.86 -21.13 -19.46
C SER A 235 25.97 -20.37 -20.45
N GLU A 236 26.12 -20.67 -21.73
CA GLU A 236 25.14 -20.24 -22.73
C GLU A 236 23.82 -20.94 -22.48
N PRO A 237 22.68 -20.26 -22.66
CA PRO A 237 21.35 -20.84 -22.43
C PRO A 237 20.99 -21.82 -23.55
N ASP A 238 20.25 -22.88 -23.22
CA ASP A 238 19.75 -23.86 -24.19
C ASP A 238 18.65 -23.27 -25.11
N HIS A 239 17.98 -22.24 -24.66
CA HIS A 239 16.90 -21.56 -25.39
C HIS A 239 16.93 -20.05 -25.14
N ILE A 240 16.62 -19.28 -26.19
CA ILE A 240 16.50 -17.80 -26.10
C ILE A 240 15.03 -17.42 -26.26
N GLU A 241 14.50 -16.82 -25.20
CA GLU A 241 13.14 -16.28 -25.21
C GLU A 241 13.06 -14.97 -25.99
N THR A 242 11.94 -14.78 -26.65
CA THR A 242 11.56 -13.55 -27.34
C THR A 242 10.16 -13.12 -26.91
N LEU A 243 9.87 -11.84 -27.07
CA LEU A 243 8.55 -11.28 -26.81
C LEU A 243 7.54 -11.79 -27.85
N THR A 244 6.50 -12.46 -27.39
CA THR A 244 5.42 -12.97 -28.23
C THR A 244 4.39 -11.88 -28.56
N ASP A 245 3.59 -12.09 -29.61
CA ASP A 245 2.55 -11.12 -29.98
C ASP A 245 1.43 -11.04 -28.93
N ASN A 246 1.11 -12.13 -28.23
CA ASN A 246 0.20 -12.12 -27.10
C ASN A 246 0.72 -11.26 -25.93
N GLU A 247 1.99 -11.38 -25.61
CA GLU A 247 2.61 -10.55 -24.56
C GLU A 247 2.69 -9.07 -24.97
N LYS A 248 2.92 -8.76 -26.25
CA LYS A 248 2.84 -7.37 -26.73
C LYS A 248 1.45 -6.80 -26.54
N GLU A 249 0.39 -7.57 -26.78
CA GLU A 249 -0.98 -7.11 -26.56
C GLU A 249 -1.23 -6.82 -25.08
N ILE A 250 -0.81 -7.70 -24.16
CA ILE A 250 -0.90 -7.49 -22.72
C ILE A 250 -0.15 -6.22 -22.30
N ILE A 251 1.08 -6.03 -22.79
CA ILE A 251 1.88 -4.84 -22.52
C ILE A 251 1.18 -3.58 -23.01
N ARG A 252 0.62 -3.62 -24.25
CA ARG A 252 -0.10 -2.49 -24.84
C ARG A 252 -1.27 -2.09 -23.94
N GLU A 253 -2.12 -3.04 -23.58
CA GLU A 253 -3.28 -2.78 -22.73
C GLU A 253 -2.88 -2.24 -21.36
N THR A 254 -1.84 -2.80 -20.75
CA THR A 254 -1.32 -2.36 -19.44
C THR A 254 -0.75 -0.95 -19.50
N VAL A 255 0.03 -0.63 -20.53
CA VAL A 255 0.61 0.71 -20.73
C VAL A 255 -0.48 1.74 -21.03
N GLU A 256 -1.41 1.42 -21.92
CA GLU A 256 -2.52 2.32 -22.27
C GLU A 256 -3.37 2.66 -21.05
N GLN A 257 -3.82 1.64 -20.31
CA GLN A 257 -4.72 1.84 -19.17
C GLN A 257 -4.02 2.50 -17.96
N ASN A 258 -2.83 2.02 -17.60
CA ASN A 258 -2.24 2.33 -16.30
C ASN A 258 -1.11 3.37 -16.37
N ILE A 259 -0.68 3.80 -17.56
CA ILE A 259 0.41 4.76 -17.74
C ILE A 259 -0.01 5.93 -18.63
N VAL A 260 -0.43 5.65 -19.86
CA VAL A 260 -0.72 6.69 -20.86
C VAL A 260 -2.01 7.43 -20.55
N LYS A 261 -3.06 6.71 -20.19
CA LYS A 261 -4.38 7.31 -19.93
C LYS A 261 -4.30 8.40 -18.86
N ILE A 262 -3.73 8.10 -17.71
CA ILE A 262 -3.65 9.06 -16.60
C ILE A 262 -2.78 10.28 -16.95
N ALA A 263 -1.71 10.09 -17.72
CA ALA A 263 -0.89 11.21 -18.18
C ALA A 263 -1.66 12.12 -19.15
N ASN A 264 -2.46 11.57 -20.04
CA ASN A 264 -3.28 12.32 -20.97
C ASN A 264 -4.45 13.06 -20.27
N GLU A 265 -4.99 12.51 -19.22
CA GLU A 265 -6.06 13.13 -18.42
C GLU A 265 -5.55 14.33 -17.59
N HIS A 266 -4.22 14.41 -17.35
CA HIS A 266 -3.57 15.45 -16.55
C HIS A 266 -2.41 16.13 -17.29
N PRO A 267 -2.70 16.87 -18.39
CA PRO A 267 -1.67 17.46 -19.26
C PRO A 267 -0.83 18.55 -18.58
N ASP A 268 -1.31 19.15 -17.50
CA ASP A 268 -0.57 20.16 -16.71
C ASP A 268 0.44 19.55 -15.73
N THR A 269 0.44 18.23 -15.58
CA THR A 269 1.36 17.49 -14.72
C THR A 269 2.53 16.94 -15.53
N ASN A 270 3.75 17.15 -15.03
CA ASN A 270 4.95 16.59 -15.66
C ASN A 270 5.20 15.16 -15.13
N PHE A 271 5.03 14.17 -15.98
CA PHE A 271 5.33 12.78 -15.67
C PHE A 271 6.76 12.45 -16.10
N TYR A 272 7.59 12.08 -15.13
CA TYR A 272 8.94 11.55 -15.35
C TYR A 272 8.95 10.05 -15.13
N TYR A 273 9.19 9.30 -16.19
CA TYR A 273 9.30 7.85 -16.16
C TYR A 273 10.76 7.43 -16.23
N PHE A 274 11.13 6.42 -15.45
CA PHE A 274 12.45 5.82 -15.52
C PHE A 274 12.39 4.31 -15.37
N LEU A 275 13.37 3.63 -16.00
CA LEU A 275 13.62 2.21 -15.81
C LEU A 275 14.62 2.02 -14.66
N PRO A 276 14.47 0.99 -13.81
CA PRO A 276 15.40 0.76 -12.71
C PRO A 276 16.83 0.54 -13.22
N PRO A 277 17.84 1.16 -12.61
CA PRO A 277 19.24 0.95 -12.99
C PRO A 277 19.78 -0.36 -12.43
N TYR A 278 19.39 -1.48 -13.04
CA TYR A 278 19.83 -2.80 -12.59
C TYR A 278 21.34 -3.01 -12.76
N SER A 279 21.92 -3.79 -11.82
CA SER A 279 23.33 -4.13 -11.85
C SER A 279 23.69 -4.98 -13.09
N PRO A 280 24.96 -4.98 -13.53
CA PRO A 280 25.42 -5.90 -14.60
C PRO A 280 25.15 -7.38 -14.30
N ILE A 281 25.10 -7.78 -13.04
CA ILE A 281 24.81 -9.15 -12.62
C ILE A 281 23.35 -9.52 -12.93
N TYR A 282 22.41 -8.59 -12.75
CA TYR A 282 21.01 -8.80 -13.14
C TYR A 282 20.91 -9.14 -14.64
N TRP A 283 21.57 -8.35 -15.48
CA TRP A 283 21.61 -8.60 -16.93
C TRP A 283 22.36 -9.90 -17.28
N GLY A 284 23.40 -10.22 -16.52
CA GLY A 284 24.12 -11.50 -16.65
C GLY A 284 23.24 -12.71 -16.35
N PHE A 285 22.35 -12.63 -15.35
CA PHE A 285 21.38 -13.69 -15.08
C PHE A 285 20.36 -13.84 -16.21
N HIS A 286 19.85 -12.74 -16.74
CA HIS A 286 18.97 -12.79 -17.90
C HIS A 286 19.65 -13.43 -19.11
N LYS A 287 20.93 -13.11 -19.36
CA LYS A 287 21.71 -13.74 -20.42
C LYS A 287 21.84 -15.27 -20.19
N GLN A 288 22.22 -15.67 -19.00
CA GLN A 288 22.41 -17.09 -18.65
C GLN A 288 21.11 -17.89 -18.76
N ASN A 289 19.98 -17.28 -18.39
CA ASN A 289 18.66 -17.92 -18.43
C ASN A 289 17.99 -17.83 -19.82
N GLY A 290 18.62 -17.19 -20.81
CA GLY A 290 18.05 -17.02 -22.14
C GLY A 290 16.95 -15.96 -22.26
N THR A 291 16.71 -15.20 -21.19
CA THR A 291 15.60 -14.20 -21.11
C THR A 291 16.04 -12.77 -21.45
N LEU A 292 17.33 -12.52 -21.68
CA LEU A 292 17.88 -11.18 -21.93
C LEU A 292 17.22 -10.49 -23.13
N LYS A 293 17.07 -11.23 -24.23
CA LYS A 293 16.47 -10.67 -25.45
C LYS A 293 15.03 -10.22 -25.19
N LYS A 294 14.23 -11.08 -24.58
CA LYS A 294 12.85 -10.80 -24.21
C LYS A 294 12.73 -9.59 -23.28
N GLN A 295 13.61 -9.50 -22.26
CA GLN A 295 13.62 -8.37 -21.33
C GLN A 295 13.86 -7.04 -22.05
N ILE A 296 14.84 -7.00 -22.95
CA ILE A 296 15.12 -5.79 -23.76
C ILE A 296 13.96 -5.47 -24.71
N GLU A 297 13.33 -6.49 -25.31
CA GLU A 297 12.17 -6.31 -26.18
C GLU A 297 10.96 -5.75 -25.42
N ILE A 298 10.70 -6.20 -24.19
CA ILE A 298 9.65 -5.65 -23.30
C ILE A 298 9.89 -4.15 -23.07
N GLU A 299 11.10 -3.77 -22.62
CA GLU A 299 11.44 -2.37 -22.34
C GLU A 299 11.30 -1.48 -23.59
N LYS A 300 11.85 -1.92 -24.72
CA LYS A 300 11.76 -1.18 -25.99
C LYS A 300 10.33 -1.01 -26.45
N TYR A 301 9.52 -2.07 -26.36
CA TYR A 301 8.12 -2.03 -26.78
C TYR A 301 7.29 -1.10 -25.90
N ALA A 302 7.43 -1.20 -24.58
CA ALA A 302 6.75 -0.31 -23.65
C ALA A 302 7.13 1.17 -23.88
N LEU A 303 8.42 1.46 -24.02
CA LEU A 303 8.89 2.83 -24.33
C LEU A 303 8.33 3.34 -25.66
N SER A 304 8.22 2.49 -26.69
CA SER A 304 7.63 2.89 -27.98
C SER A 304 6.15 3.28 -27.88
N LEU A 305 5.45 2.76 -26.88
CA LEU A 305 4.04 3.12 -26.62
C LEU A 305 3.91 4.40 -25.78
N ILE A 306 4.90 4.69 -24.90
CA ILE A 306 4.86 5.83 -23.97
C ILE A 306 5.40 7.11 -24.64
N VAL A 307 6.54 7.02 -25.32
CA VAL A 307 7.27 8.19 -25.90
C VAL A 307 6.42 9.09 -26.80
N PRO A 308 5.49 8.59 -27.66
CA PRO A 308 4.66 9.47 -28.48
C PRO A 308 3.81 10.45 -27.67
N TYR A 309 3.51 10.16 -26.43
CA TYR A 309 2.67 10.99 -25.55
C TYR A 309 3.48 11.94 -24.66
N VAL A 310 4.77 11.68 -24.47
CA VAL A 310 5.65 12.48 -23.60
C VAL A 310 6.23 13.70 -24.30
N TRP A 311 6.24 13.72 -25.64
CA TRP A 311 6.89 14.78 -26.45
C TRP A 311 5.92 15.78 -27.07
N MET A 312 4.65 15.79 -26.70
CA MET A 312 3.66 16.73 -27.22
C MET A 312 3.37 17.91 -26.27
N GLY A 313 4.24 18.14 -25.28
CA GLY A 313 4.17 19.28 -24.35
C GLY A 313 5.25 20.31 -24.58
#